data_3653f25ded5e74bd9b8035c60895e0d4
#
_entry.id   3653f25ded5e74bd9b8035c60895e0d4
#
_cell.length_a   1.000
_cell.length_b   1.000
_cell.length_c   1.000
_cell.angle_alpha   90.00
_cell.angle_beta   90.00
_cell.angle_gamma   90.00
#
_symmetry.space_group_name_H-M   'P 1'
#
loop_
_entity.id
_entity.type
_entity.pdbx_description
1 polymer ?
#
loop_
_entity_poly.entity_id
_entity_poly.type
_entity_poly.pdbx_seq_one_letter_code
_entity_poly.pdbx_strand_id
1 'polypeptide(L)'
;PISNDPQRPGKYVEDRIPAWDAYTPKDRRHGFNYWYAYGTFDEHKNPHYWDTDGKRHDPREWSPLHESGKVISYLKNEGNVRDPKKPFFIMVGMNPPHSPYRSLDDCMEQDFNLYKDQPLDSLLIRPNADSKMAKAESVRYYFASVTGVDRAFGQILDALKELGLDKNTIVVFS
;
A
#
# COMPACT_ATOMS: atom_id res chain seq x y z
N PRO A 1 12.44 12.24 -4.21
CA PRO A 1 13.03 12.07 -5.52
C PRO A 1 11.96 12.22 -6.58
N ILE A 2 12.20 13.08 -7.52
CA ILE A 2 11.25 13.38 -8.59
C ILE A 2 11.43 12.27 -9.63
N SER A 3 10.35 11.56 -9.93
CA SER A 3 10.31 10.52 -10.95
C SER A 3 9.82 11.08 -12.28
N ASN A 4 10.33 10.53 -13.39
CA ASN A 4 9.88 10.92 -14.72
C ASN A 4 8.64 10.11 -15.12
N ASP A 5 7.64 10.77 -15.66
CA ASP A 5 6.49 10.12 -16.29
C ASP A 5 6.98 9.41 -17.58
N PRO A 6 6.81 8.08 -17.72
CA PRO A 6 7.24 7.35 -18.90
C PRO A 6 6.48 7.77 -20.18
N GLN A 7 5.29 8.32 -20.01
CA GLN A 7 4.51 8.89 -21.13
C GLN A 7 4.99 10.29 -21.52
N ARG A 8 5.81 10.93 -20.68
CA ARG A 8 6.38 12.25 -20.89
C ARG A 8 7.85 12.27 -20.46
N PRO A 9 8.72 11.47 -21.10
CA PRO A 9 10.11 11.35 -20.69
C PRO A 9 10.83 12.71 -20.76
N GLY A 10 11.61 13.00 -19.73
CA GLY A 10 12.39 14.24 -19.62
C GLY A 10 11.60 15.46 -19.13
N LYS A 11 10.31 15.34 -18.83
CA LYS A 11 9.55 16.40 -18.17
C LYS A 11 9.32 16.04 -16.72
N TYR A 12 9.88 16.82 -15.82
CA TYR A 12 9.34 16.97 -14.49
C TYR A 12 7.97 17.60 -14.64
N VAL A 13 6.99 17.14 -13.86
CA VAL A 13 5.66 17.70 -13.95
C VAL A 13 5.77 19.17 -13.57
N GLU A 14 5.69 20.01 -14.58
CA GLU A 14 5.55 21.46 -14.49
C GLU A 14 4.06 21.75 -14.42
N ASP A 15 3.70 22.87 -13.87
CA ASP A 15 2.34 23.41 -13.83
C ASP A 15 1.36 22.72 -12.85
N ARG A 16 1.64 22.85 -11.54
CA ARG A 16 0.68 22.63 -10.45
C ARG A 16 0.06 21.23 -10.32
N ILE A 17 0.41 20.30 -11.18
CA ILE A 17 0.12 18.88 -10.96
C ILE A 17 1.30 18.30 -10.21
N PRO A 18 1.07 17.55 -9.13
CA PRO A 18 2.14 17.07 -8.28
C PRO A 18 3.18 16.28 -9.07
N ALA A 19 4.39 16.82 -9.15
CA ALA A 19 5.53 16.17 -9.79
C ALA A 19 5.96 14.86 -9.10
N TRP A 20 5.36 14.57 -7.97
CA TRP A 20 5.65 13.40 -7.15
C TRP A 20 4.85 12.16 -7.55
N ASP A 21 3.74 12.31 -8.30
CA ASP A 21 2.97 11.18 -8.77
C ASP A 21 3.41 10.79 -10.18
N ALA A 22 4.56 10.18 -10.28
CA ALA A 22 5.15 9.80 -11.55
C ALA A 22 5.96 8.51 -11.43
N TYR A 23 6.20 7.89 -12.59
CA TYR A 23 7.01 6.69 -12.71
C TYR A 23 8.46 6.90 -12.23
N THR A 24 8.98 5.94 -11.49
CA THR A 24 10.38 5.94 -11.07
C THR A 24 11.24 5.19 -12.11
N PRO A 25 12.14 5.86 -12.81
CA PRO A 25 12.98 5.23 -13.83
C PRO A 25 13.97 4.26 -13.18
N LYS A 26 14.43 3.28 -13.96
CA LYS A 26 15.22 2.14 -13.49
C LYS A 26 16.50 2.55 -12.75
N ASP A 27 17.18 3.58 -13.22
CA ASP A 27 18.40 4.13 -12.64
C ASP A 27 18.20 4.78 -11.25
N ARG A 28 16.95 5.03 -10.85
CA ARG A 28 16.59 5.63 -9.56
C ARG A 28 15.93 4.67 -8.57
N ARG A 29 15.91 3.38 -8.87
CA ARG A 29 15.29 2.34 -8.02
C ARG A 29 16.26 1.74 -7.00
N HIS A 30 17.44 2.30 -6.82
CA HIS A 30 18.43 1.90 -5.82
C HIS A 30 18.75 0.38 -5.82
N GLY A 31 18.76 -0.26 -7.00
CA GLY A 31 19.07 -1.67 -7.16
C GLY A 31 17.87 -2.63 -7.09
N PHE A 32 16.65 -2.15 -6.89
CA PHE A 32 15.47 -2.99 -6.99
C PHE A 32 15.24 -3.44 -8.44
N ASN A 33 15.18 -4.76 -8.64
CA ASN A 33 14.98 -5.39 -9.94
C ASN A 33 13.50 -5.46 -10.33
N TYR A 34 12.64 -5.77 -9.37
CA TYR A 34 11.19 -5.76 -9.51
C TYR A 34 10.65 -4.45 -8.97
N TRP A 35 9.75 -3.83 -9.69
CA TRP A 35 9.16 -2.55 -9.32
C TRP A 35 7.66 -2.55 -9.61
N TYR A 36 6.88 -2.18 -8.62
CA TYR A 36 5.45 -1.95 -8.77
C TYR A 36 5.05 -0.89 -7.76
N ALA A 37 4.94 0.35 -8.22
CA ALA A 37 4.74 1.48 -7.31
C ALA A 37 4.12 2.67 -8.04
N TYR A 38 3.58 3.57 -7.27
CA TYR A 38 3.17 4.92 -7.68
C TYR A 38 4.13 5.97 -7.11
N GLY A 39 3.93 7.23 -7.48
CA GLY A 39 4.69 8.35 -6.91
C GLY A 39 4.10 8.79 -5.57
N THR A 40 3.06 9.60 -5.61
CA THR A 40 2.27 10.00 -4.43
C THR A 40 0.81 10.08 -4.84
N PHE A 41 -0.04 9.31 -4.19
CA PHE A 41 -1.44 9.22 -4.55
C PHE A 41 -2.29 8.77 -3.35
N ASP A 42 -3.44 9.40 -3.13
CA ASP A 42 -4.23 9.24 -1.91
C ASP A 42 -5.61 8.57 -2.13
N GLU A 43 -5.89 8.03 -3.32
CA GLU A 43 -7.15 7.33 -3.56
C GLU A 43 -7.01 5.83 -3.25
N HIS A 44 -7.60 5.39 -2.15
CA HIS A 44 -7.36 4.05 -1.63
C HIS A 44 -8.07 2.94 -2.42
N LYS A 45 -9.21 3.22 -3.09
CA LYS A 45 -9.96 2.22 -3.87
C LYS A 45 -9.81 2.32 -5.38
N ASN A 46 -9.15 3.34 -5.87
CA ASN A 46 -8.83 3.52 -7.28
C ASN A 46 -7.34 3.86 -7.45
N PRO A 47 -6.43 3.05 -6.89
CA PRO A 47 -5.01 3.31 -6.98
C PRO A 47 -4.53 3.12 -8.42
N HIS A 48 -3.33 3.65 -8.68
CA HIS A 48 -2.61 3.33 -9.90
C HIS A 48 -1.15 3.04 -9.58
N TYR A 49 -0.52 2.26 -10.43
CA TYR A 49 0.87 1.85 -10.29
C TYR A 49 1.56 1.80 -11.64
N TRP A 50 2.88 1.95 -11.62
CA TRP A 50 3.73 1.59 -12.74
C TRP A 50 4.53 0.34 -12.40
N ASP A 51 4.57 -0.61 -13.32
CA ASP A 51 5.36 -1.83 -13.18
C ASP A 51 6.84 -1.62 -13.53
N THR A 52 7.59 -2.71 -13.52
CA THR A 52 9.02 -2.73 -13.82
C THR A 52 9.35 -2.11 -15.19
N ASP A 53 8.48 -2.30 -16.17
CA ASP A 53 8.67 -1.83 -17.54
C ASP A 53 8.07 -0.44 -17.82
N GLY A 54 7.46 0.15 -16.78
CA GLY A 54 6.84 1.47 -16.86
C GLY A 54 5.43 1.46 -17.42
N LYS A 55 4.79 0.29 -17.50
CA LYS A 55 3.39 0.20 -17.87
C LYS A 55 2.54 0.61 -16.66
N ARG A 56 1.55 1.47 -16.90
CA ARG A 56 0.58 1.89 -15.91
C ARG A 56 -0.52 0.85 -15.75
N HIS A 57 -0.91 0.61 -14.51
CA HIS A 57 -2.01 -0.23 -14.08
C HIS A 57 -2.95 0.58 -13.19
N ASP A 58 -4.25 0.48 -13.45
CA ASP A 58 -5.31 1.18 -12.72
C ASP A 58 -6.30 0.15 -12.13
N PRO A 59 -5.93 -0.58 -11.05
CA PRO A 59 -6.81 -1.55 -10.42
C PRO A 59 -8.00 -0.87 -9.77
N ARG A 60 -9.16 -1.58 -9.75
CA ARG A 60 -10.39 -1.17 -9.09
C ARG A 60 -10.55 -1.94 -7.78
N GLU A 61 -9.59 -1.79 -6.91
CA GLU A 61 -9.47 -2.56 -5.69
C GLU A 61 -8.86 -1.69 -4.59
N TRP A 62 -9.16 -2.00 -3.34
CA TRP A 62 -8.53 -1.31 -2.20
C TRP A 62 -7.02 -1.58 -2.18
N SER A 63 -6.22 -0.50 -2.13
CA SER A 63 -4.77 -0.55 -2.41
C SER A 63 -4.00 -1.58 -1.57
N PRO A 64 -4.19 -1.74 -0.24
CA PRO A 64 -3.45 -2.75 0.51
C PRO A 64 -3.76 -4.20 0.11
N LEU A 65 -5.00 -4.50 -0.31
CA LEU A 65 -5.33 -5.84 -0.83
C LEU A 65 -4.65 -6.10 -2.17
N HIS A 66 -4.66 -5.11 -3.05
CA HIS A 66 -3.97 -5.20 -4.32
C HIS A 66 -2.45 -5.38 -4.13
N GLU A 67 -1.86 -4.59 -3.25
CA GLU A 67 -0.43 -4.61 -2.95
C GLU A 67 -0.01 -5.94 -2.31
N SER A 68 -0.78 -6.47 -1.35
CA SER A 68 -0.55 -7.81 -0.79
C SER A 68 -0.64 -8.89 -1.87
N GLY A 69 -1.61 -8.81 -2.78
CA GLY A 69 -1.73 -9.70 -3.93
C GLY A 69 -0.48 -9.67 -4.83
N LYS A 70 0.10 -8.49 -5.07
CA LYS A 70 1.35 -8.36 -5.84
C LYS A 70 2.55 -8.98 -5.13
N VAL A 71 2.65 -8.81 -3.81
CA VAL A 71 3.68 -9.49 -3.01
C VAL A 71 3.52 -11.00 -3.08
N ILE A 72 2.30 -11.51 -2.93
CA ILE A 72 2.00 -12.95 -3.01
C ILE A 72 2.35 -13.51 -4.39
N SER A 73 1.99 -12.82 -5.47
CA SER A 73 2.37 -13.19 -6.84
C SER A 73 3.89 -13.24 -7.01
N TYR A 74 4.62 -12.29 -6.45
CA TYR A 74 6.08 -12.28 -6.46
C TYR A 74 6.67 -13.47 -5.67
N LEU A 75 6.14 -13.75 -4.48
CA LEU A 75 6.57 -14.91 -3.67
C LEU A 75 6.33 -16.22 -4.40
N LYS A 76 5.20 -16.40 -5.06
CA LYS A 76 4.86 -17.54 -5.93
C LYS A 76 5.69 -17.59 -7.20
N ASN A 77 6.45 -16.56 -7.49
CA ASN A 77 7.23 -16.40 -8.72
C ASN A 77 6.38 -16.46 -10.01
N GLU A 78 5.17 -15.93 -9.95
CA GLU A 78 4.30 -15.82 -11.11
C GLU A 78 4.98 -14.95 -12.19
N GLY A 79 4.96 -15.44 -13.42
CA GLY A 79 5.67 -14.77 -14.53
C GLY A 79 7.20 -14.90 -14.50
N ASN A 80 7.77 -15.74 -13.63
CA ASN A 80 9.22 -15.93 -13.50
C ASN A 80 9.99 -14.63 -13.23
N VAL A 81 9.44 -13.77 -12.38
CA VAL A 81 9.97 -12.41 -12.09
C VAL A 81 11.21 -12.42 -11.20
N ARG A 82 11.56 -13.56 -10.58
CA ARG A 82 12.75 -13.74 -9.74
C ARG A 82 13.42 -15.09 -9.97
N ASP A 83 14.70 -15.18 -9.63
CA ASP A 83 15.41 -16.47 -9.54
C ASP A 83 15.05 -17.16 -8.21
N PRO A 84 14.35 -18.32 -8.21
CA PRO A 84 13.94 -18.98 -6.98
C PRO A 84 15.12 -19.55 -6.17
N LYS A 85 16.32 -19.64 -6.76
CA LYS A 85 17.54 -20.13 -6.10
C LYS A 85 18.28 -19.01 -5.35
N LYS A 86 17.88 -17.76 -5.53
CA LYS A 86 18.50 -16.61 -4.87
C LYS A 86 17.62 -16.08 -3.75
N PRO A 87 18.22 -15.52 -2.69
CA PRO A 87 17.46 -14.82 -1.68
C PRO A 87 16.76 -13.60 -2.31
N PHE A 88 15.68 -13.17 -1.68
CA PHE A 88 14.96 -11.95 -2.06
C PHE A 88 14.94 -10.94 -0.92
N PHE A 89 14.79 -9.69 -1.28
CA PHE A 89 14.44 -8.60 -0.39
C PHE A 89 13.20 -7.90 -0.95
N ILE A 90 12.17 -7.75 -0.14
CA ILE A 90 10.92 -7.08 -0.51
C ILE A 90 10.71 -5.92 0.45
N MET A 91 10.40 -4.75 -0.10
CA MET A 91 9.92 -3.59 0.65
C MET A 91 8.50 -3.30 0.19
N VAL A 92 7.56 -3.25 1.14
CA VAL A 92 6.16 -2.96 0.90
C VAL A 92 5.79 -1.70 1.66
N GLY A 93 5.29 -0.70 0.96
CA GLY A 93 4.75 0.52 1.57
C GLY A 93 3.28 0.63 1.20
N MET A 94 2.40 0.44 2.18
CA MET A 94 0.96 0.63 2.01
C MET A 94 0.59 2.06 2.39
N ASN A 95 -0.20 2.74 1.56
CA ASN A 95 -0.59 4.13 1.84
C ASN A 95 -1.53 4.25 3.05
N PRO A 96 -2.62 3.46 3.17
CA PRO A 96 -3.43 3.47 4.39
C PRO A 96 -2.60 3.06 5.63
N PRO A 97 -2.83 3.65 6.79
CA PRO A 97 -3.94 4.54 7.15
C PRO A 97 -3.66 6.03 6.94
N HIS A 98 -2.78 6.42 6.01
CA HIS A 98 -2.67 7.83 5.59
C HIS A 98 -4.04 8.36 5.12
N SER A 99 -4.29 9.65 5.27
CA SER A 99 -5.51 10.27 4.72
C SER A 99 -5.66 10.01 3.20
N PRO A 100 -6.90 9.96 2.66
CA PRO A 100 -8.17 10.23 3.30
C PRO A 100 -8.71 9.05 4.14
N TYR A 101 -9.50 9.36 5.15
CA TYR A 101 -10.30 8.44 5.96
C TYR A 101 -11.66 9.10 6.30
N ARG A 102 -12.48 9.34 5.29
CA ARG A 102 -13.70 10.15 5.37
C ARG A 102 -14.98 9.36 5.09
N SER A 103 -14.85 8.26 4.40
CA SER A 103 -15.98 7.46 3.95
C SER A 103 -15.59 6.00 3.70
N LEU A 104 -16.56 5.19 3.29
CA LEU A 104 -16.32 3.83 2.84
C LEU A 104 -15.50 3.74 1.53
N ASP A 105 -15.22 4.86 0.87
CA ASP A 105 -14.29 4.88 -0.26
C ASP A 105 -12.83 4.75 0.19
N ASP A 106 -12.56 5.00 1.46
CA ASP A 106 -11.20 5.02 2.01
C ASP A 106 -10.82 3.72 2.75
N CYS A 107 -11.78 2.83 3.02
CA CYS A 107 -11.57 1.57 3.74
C CYS A 107 -12.51 0.46 3.25
N MET A 108 -12.31 -0.74 3.75
CA MET A 108 -13.21 -1.86 3.47
C MET A 108 -14.41 -1.83 4.42
N GLU A 109 -15.62 -2.03 3.88
CA GLU A 109 -16.86 -2.01 4.66
C GLU A 109 -16.86 -3.06 5.79
N GLN A 110 -16.34 -4.24 5.54
CA GLN A 110 -16.23 -5.29 6.55
C GLN A 110 -15.38 -4.85 7.75
N ASP A 111 -14.36 -4.03 7.54
CA ASP A 111 -13.51 -3.50 8.60
C ASP A 111 -14.18 -2.34 9.33
N PHE A 112 -14.89 -1.49 8.58
CA PHE A 112 -15.69 -0.41 9.16
C PHE A 112 -16.79 -0.97 10.09
N ASN A 113 -17.42 -2.09 9.72
CA ASN A 113 -18.46 -2.72 10.52
C ASN A 113 -18.00 -3.15 11.91
N LEU A 114 -16.69 -3.33 12.15
CA LEU A 114 -16.15 -3.60 13.48
C LEU A 114 -16.21 -2.37 14.40
N TYR A 115 -16.29 -1.18 13.83
CA TYR A 115 -16.19 0.09 14.56
C TYR A 115 -17.43 0.96 14.49
N LYS A 116 -18.37 0.69 13.59
CA LYS A 116 -19.53 1.56 13.32
C LYS A 116 -20.38 1.88 14.55
N ASP A 117 -20.54 0.90 15.46
CA ASP A 117 -21.37 1.00 16.65
C ASP A 117 -20.54 1.22 17.93
N GLN A 118 -19.22 1.31 17.83
CA GLN A 118 -18.35 1.57 18.97
C GLN A 118 -18.49 3.04 19.43
N PRO A 119 -18.51 3.34 20.73
CA PRO A 119 -18.42 4.73 21.20
C PRO A 119 -17.12 5.37 20.70
N LEU A 120 -17.20 6.60 20.17
CA LEU A 120 -16.02 7.30 19.62
C LEU A 120 -14.92 7.49 20.66
N ASP A 121 -15.30 7.79 21.90
CA ASP A 121 -14.39 7.99 23.03
C ASP A 121 -13.66 6.70 23.47
N SER A 122 -14.13 5.53 23.03
CA SER A 122 -13.46 4.25 23.27
C SER A 122 -12.40 3.90 22.21
N LEU A 123 -12.38 4.60 21.08
CA LEU A 123 -11.50 4.26 19.95
C LEU A 123 -10.11 4.90 20.07
N LEU A 124 -10.04 6.21 20.26
CA LEU A 124 -8.78 6.94 20.33
C LEU A 124 -8.49 7.40 21.77
N ILE A 125 -8.06 6.45 22.60
CA ILE A 125 -7.95 6.60 24.07
C ILE A 125 -6.58 7.13 24.53
N ARG A 126 -5.61 7.34 23.65
CA ARG A 126 -4.27 7.78 24.05
C ARG A 126 -4.31 9.20 24.60
N PRO A 127 -3.60 9.50 25.73
CA PRO A 127 -3.64 10.83 26.35
C PRO A 127 -3.15 11.97 25.44
N ASN A 128 -2.31 11.66 24.46
CA ASN A 128 -1.78 12.63 23.49
C ASN A 128 -2.58 12.68 22.19
N ALA A 129 -3.75 12.04 22.14
CA ALA A 129 -4.62 12.11 20.97
C ALA A 129 -5.24 13.51 20.85
N ASP A 130 -5.36 14.01 19.61
CA ASP A 130 -6.09 15.24 19.35
C ASP A 130 -7.56 15.07 19.74
N SER A 131 -8.05 15.96 20.59
CA SER A 131 -9.42 15.87 21.15
C SER A 131 -10.52 16.07 20.11
N LYS A 132 -10.25 16.77 19.02
CA LYS A 132 -11.20 16.96 17.92
C LYS A 132 -11.26 15.71 17.07
N MET A 133 -10.10 15.11 16.77
CA MET A 133 -10.01 13.86 16.04
C MET A 133 -10.68 12.71 16.81
N ALA A 134 -10.45 12.62 18.11
CA ALA A 134 -11.03 11.58 18.96
C ALA A 134 -12.58 11.59 18.99
N LYS A 135 -13.21 12.72 18.66
CA LYS A 135 -14.67 12.89 18.61
C LYS A 135 -15.23 12.89 17.18
N ALA A 136 -14.38 12.70 16.17
CA ALA A 136 -14.80 12.75 14.78
C ALA A 136 -15.15 11.35 14.26
N GLU A 137 -16.21 11.23 13.47
CA GLU A 137 -16.57 9.97 12.78
C GLU A 137 -15.45 9.41 11.92
N SER A 138 -14.54 10.24 11.42
CA SER A 138 -13.37 9.85 10.66
C SER A 138 -12.45 8.86 11.40
N VAL A 139 -12.49 8.82 12.73
CA VAL A 139 -11.75 7.84 13.55
C VAL A 139 -12.16 6.40 13.22
N ARG A 140 -13.43 6.16 12.91
CA ARG A 140 -13.93 4.83 12.54
C ARG A 140 -13.31 4.34 11.23
N TYR A 141 -13.24 5.22 10.23
CA TYR A 141 -12.62 4.91 8.94
C TYR A 141 -11.11 4.73 9.06
N TYR A 142 -10.47 5.52 9.94
CA TYR A 142 -9.05 5.34 10.26
C TYR A 142 -8.78 3.96 10.86
N PHE A 143 -9.52 3.55 11.89
CA PHE A 143 -9.35 2.22 12.50
C PHE A 143 -9.72 1.09 11.54
N ALA A 144 -10.73 1.28 10.72
CA ALA A 144 -11.07 0.33 9.65
C ALA A 144 -9.91 0.15 8.66
N SER A 145 -9.25 1.25 8.28
CA SER A 145 -8.06 1.21 7.41
C SER A 145 -6.89 0.48 8.08
N VAL A 146 -6.64 0.73 9.38
CA VAL A 146 -5.60 0.01 10.15
C VAL A 146 -5.89 -1.50 10.17
N THR A 147 -7.13 -1.91 10.46
CA THR A 147 -7.53 -3.33 10.46
C THR A 147 -7.39 -3.96 9.07
N GLY A 148 -7.73 -3.22 8.02
CA GLY A 148 -7.57 -3.71 6.66
C GLY A 148 -6.11 -3.90 6.25
N VAL A 149 -5.21 -3.00 6.66
CA VAL A 149 -3.76 -3.14 6.45
C VAL A 149 -3.23 -4.36 7.20
N ASP A 150 -3.63 -4.56 8.46
CA ASP A 150 -3.26 -5.74 9.24
C ASP A 150 -3.70 -7.04 8.57
N ARG A 151 -4.91 -7.07 8.03
CA ARG A 151 -5.41 -8.21 7.25
C ARG A 151 -4.58 -8.45 5.97
N ALA A 152 -4.27 -7.40 5.22
CA ALA A 152 -3.45 -7.50 4.01
C ALA A 152 -2.04 -8.02 4.33
N PHE A 153 -1.47 -7.57 5.45
CA PHE A 153 -0.22 -8.09 5.95
C PHE A 153 -0.33 -9.56 6.38
N GLY A 154 -1.41 -9.94 7.06
CA GLY A 154 -1.70 -11.33 7.42
C GLY A 154 -1.70 -12.26 6.21
N GLN A 155 -2.29 -11.85 5.08
CA GLN A 155 -2.27 -12.63 3.84
C GLN A 155 -0.85 -12.89 3.31
N ILE A 156 0.05 -11.92 3.46
CA ILE A 156 1.47 -12.11 3.07
C ILE A 156 2.13 -13.15 3.97
N LEU A 157 1.87 -13.10 5.30
CA LEU A 157 2.40 -14.08 6.25
C LEU A 157 1.88 -15.50 5.98
N ASP A 158 0.61 -15.62 5.66
CA ASP A 158 0.01 -16.91 5.30
C ASP A 158 0.62 -17.46 4.00
N ALA A 159 0.83 -16.64 3.00
CA ALA A 159 1.49 -17.04 1.76
C ALA A 159 2.94 -17.50 2.00
N LEU A 160 3.69 -16.84 2.89
CA LEU A 160 5.04 -17.30 3.28
C LEU A 160 5.00 -18.71 3.88
N LYS A 161 4.03 -19.00 4.75
CA LYS A 161 3.83 -20.34 5.36
C LYS A 161 3.45 -21.38 4.32
N GLU A 162 2.45 -21.08 3.47
CA GLU A 162 1.97 -21.97 2.42
C GLU A 162 3.06 -22.36 1.44
N LEU A 163 4.00 -21.45 1.16
CA LEU A 163 5.14 -21.65 0.28
C LEU A 163 6.36 -22.26 1.00
N GLY A 164 6.30 -22.49 2.31
CA GLY A 164 7.41 -22.99 3.12
C GLY A 164 8.59 -22.03 3.22
N LEU A 165 8.36 -20.73 2.99
CA LEU A 165 9.38 -19.69 3.03
C LEU A 165 9.53 -19.04 4.41
N ASP A 166 8.55 -19.21 5.30
CA ASP A 166 8.48 -18.59 6.62
C ASP A 166 9.69 -18.92 7.51
N LYS A 167 10.22 -20.13 7.41
CA LYS A 167 11.36 -20.60 8.23
C LYS A 167 12.70 -19.96 7.88
N ASN A 168 12.79 -19.33 6.71
CA ASN A 168 14.02 -18.71 6.20
C ASN A 168 13.78 -17.28 5.71
N THR A 169 12.77 -16.60 6.25
CA THR A 169 12.43 -15.21 5.93
C THR A 169 12.30 -14.42 7.22
N ILE A 170 13.04 -13.32 7.30
CA ILE A 170 12.86 -12.32 8.36
C ILE A 170 11.80 -11.34 7.89
N VAL A 171 10.76 -11.16 8.70
CA VAL A 171 9.70 -10.18 8.46
C VAL A 171 9.83 -9.05 9.47
N VAL A 172 9.85 -7.83 8.98
CA VAL A 172 9.89 -6.61 9.80
C VAL A 172 8.64 -5.79 9.48
N PHE A 173 7.89 -5.41 10.51
CA PHE A 173 6.78 -4.47 10.43
C PHE A 173 7.12 -3.23 11.25
N SER A 174 6.93 -2.02 10.69
CA SER A 174 7.26 -0.74 11.36
C SER A 174 6.22 0.34 11.09
#